data_f3c4dd4199ba7cc67235b089cbe3e718
#
_entry.id   f3c4dd4199ba7cc67235b089cbe3e718
#
_cell.length_a   1.000
_cell.length_b   1.000
_cell.length_c   1.000
_cell.angle_alpha   90.00
_cell.angle_beta   90.00
_cell.angle_gamma   90.00
#
_symmetry.space_group_name_H-M   'P 1'
#
loop_
_entity.id
_entity.type
_entity.pdbx_description
1 polymer ?
#
loop_
_entity_poly.entity_id
_entity_poly.type
_entity_poly.pdbx_seq_one_letter_code
_entity_poly.pdbx_strand_id
1 'polypeptide(L)'
;MSSSYRAPDETAELERKRLQQLGALFDEPTISRLRRFGAQPGWNCLEVGAGSGSVARALASLVAPDGHVLATDLDDRFYQGDEHHLEFRVHDIARDPLPADRFDLAHARGVLEHIGDRDRALATMVSATKPGGFVVIEDPDWVVFDAQVLPDAFGALHRKMRSLYMDTSSYDPNLGAKLPALLLAAGLVDVDGEGTVFTMHGSTASMEWYVLGLERSLPQLVKAGIVDADLAAAGLAEARDPECRLLSPLQMTAWGRKPR
;
A
#
# COMPACT_ATOMS: atom_id res chain seq x y z
N MET A 1 -2.00 -21.97 1.42
CA MET A 1 -2.25 -21.34 2.72
C MET A 1 -2.98 -20.03 2.44
N SER A 2 -4.12 -19.79 3.07
CA SER A 2 -4.91 -18.55 2.92
C SER A 2 -4.00 -17.35 3.20
N SER A 3 -4.09 -16.32 2.37
CA SER A 3 -3.35 -15.06 2.52
C SER A 3 -3.53 -14.52 3.94
N SER A 4 -2.43 -14.38 4.66
CA SER A 4 -2.37 -13.88 6.04
C SER A 4 -2.71 -12.39 6.16
N TYR A 5 -3.09 -11.72 5.07
CA TYR A 5 -3.31 -10.28 5.00
C TYR A 5 -4.69 -9.83 5.53
N ARG A 6 -5.69 -10.71 5.51
CA ARG A 6 -7.03 -10.32 5.97
C ARG A 6 -7.02 -9.92 7.45
N ALA A 7 -7.43 -8.69 7.76
CA ALA A 7 -7.54 -8.22 9.13
C ALA A 7 -8.54 -9.09 9.91
N PRO A 8 -8.21 -9.52 11.15
CA PRO A 8 -9.17 -10.20 12.02
C PRO A 8 -10.41 -9.35 12.24
N ASP A 9 -11.60 -9.97 12.39
CA ASP A 9 -12.85 -9.24 12.58
C ASP A 9 -12.81 -8.35 13.84
N GLU A 10 -12.10 -8.79 14.88
CA GLU A 10 -11.89 -8.05 16.14
C GLU A 10 -11.14 -6.73 15.95
N THR A 11 -10.36 -6.59 14.89
CA THR A 11 -9.57 -5.39 14.57
C THR A 11 -10.04 -4.68 13.31
N ALA A 12 -11.18 -5.06 12.74
CA ALA A 12 -11.71 -4.50 11.51
C ALA A 12 -11.95 -2.98 11.58
N GLU A 13 -12.39 -2.47 12.74
CA GLU A 13 -12.58 -1.02 12.92
C GLU A 13 -11.26 -0.26 12.96
N LEU A 14 -10.22 -0.82 13.57
CA LEU A 14 -8.87 -0.24 13.53
C LEU A 14 -8.34 -0.21 12.11
N GLU A 15 -8.55 -1.29 11.35
CA GLU A 15 -8.14 -1.34 9.93
C GLU A 15 -8.90 -0.31 9.09
N ARG A 16 -10.20 -0.14 9.30
CA ARG A 16 -10.97 0.91 8.61
C ARG A 16 -10.40 2.30 8.87
N LYS A 17 -10.11 2.63 10.14
CA LYS A 17 -9.49 3.90 10.51
C LYS A 17 -8.10 4.07 9.89
N ARG A 18 -7.28 3.01 9.90
CA ARG A 18 -5.94 3.02 9.29
C ARG A 18 -6.02 3.31 7.79
N LEU A 19 -6.93 2.66 7.06
CA LEU A 19 -7.15 2.89 5.63
C LEU A 19 -7.63 4.32 5.35
N GLN A 20 -8.48 4.90 6.21
CA GLN A 20 -8.88 6.30 6.09
C GLN A 20 -7.70 7.26 6.29
N GLN A 21 -6.84 7.03 7.28
CA GLN A 21 -5.62 7.83 7.49
C GLN A 21 -4.63 7.67 6.32
N LEU A 22 -4.48 6.45 5.80
CA LEU A 22 -3.67 6.18 4.62
C LEU A 22 -4.15 7.02 3.42
N GLY A 23 -5.46 7.02 3.16
CA GLY A 23 -6.07 7.85 2.11
C GLY A 23 -5.79 9.33 2.33
N ALA A 24 -6.04 9.85 3.52
CA ALA A 24 -5.82 11.26 3.85
C ALA A 24 -4.37 11.72 3.63
N LEU A 25 -3.40 10.83 3.82
CA LEU A 25 -1.97 11.14 3.66
C LEU A 25 -1.48 11.00 2.22
N PHE A 26 -1.96 10.00 1.48
CA PHE A 26 -1.32 9.57 0.24
C PHE A 26 -2.19 9.67 -1.01
N ASP A 27 -3.52 9.90 -0.90
CA ASP A 27 -4.38 9.92 -2.09
C ASP A 27 -4.04 11.08 -3.03
N GLU A 28 -3.86 12.29 -2.50
CA GLU A 28 -3.56 13.46 -3.35
C GLU A 28 -2.24 13.28 -4.12
N PRO A 29 -1.10 12.93 -3.49
CA PRO A 29 0.13 12.62 -4.21
C PRO A 29 -0.03 11.52 -5.27
N THR A 30 -0.70 10.40 -4.93
CA THR A 30 -0.98 9.30 -5.86
C THR A 30 -1.79 9.81 -7.06
N ILE A 31 -2.92 10.47 -6.82
CA ILE A 31 -3.82 10.96 -7.88
C ILE A 31 -3.12 11.98 -8.77
N SER A 32 -2.31 12.87 -8.20
CA SER A 32 -1.50 13.84 -8.95
C SER A 32 -0.54 13.13 -9.91
N ARG A 33 0.11 12.04 -9.47
CA ARG A 33 0.98 11.21 -10.32
C ARG A 33 0.20 10.52 -11.43
N LEU A 34 -0.95 9.90 -11.11
CA LEU A 34 -1.78 9.21 -12.11
C LEU A 34 -2.25 10.16 -13.21
N ARG A 35 -2.60 11.41 -12.87
CA ARG A 35 -2.86 12.46 -13.87
C ARG A 35 -1.64 12.77 -14.72
N ARG A 36 -0.46 12.87 -14.12
CA ARG A 36 0.81 13.13 -14.85
C ARG A 36 1.15 12.00 -15.83
N PHE A 37 0.79 10.75 -15.52
CA PHE A 37 0.92 9.61 -16.44
C PHE A 37 -0.15 9.60 -17.54
N GLY A 38 -1.12 10.49 -17.49
CA GLY A 38 -2.11 10.71 -18.55
C GLY A 38 -3.46 10.08 -18.28
N ALA A 39 -3.76 9.64 -17.05
CA ALA A 39 -5.10 9.18 -16.71
C ALA A 39 -6.15 10.23 -17.10
N GLN A 40 -7.05 9.88 -18.03
CA GLN A 40 -7.96 10.81 -18.70
C GLN A 40 -9.25 10.11 -19.12
N PRO A 41 -10.29 10.87 -19.51
CA PRO A 41 -11.53 10.30 -19.99
C PRO A 41 -11.32 9.24 -21.08
N GLY A 42 -12.06 8.13 -20.95
CA GLY A 42 -12.01 7.00 -21.88
C GLY A 42 -10.96 5.93 -21.53
N TRP A 43 -10.08 6.14 -20.57
CA TRP A 43 -9.12 5.12 -20.15
C TRP A 43 -9.78 4.00 -19.34
N ASN A 44 -9.29 2.78 -19.55
CA ASN A 44 -9.58 1.65 -18.67
C ASN A 44 -8.43 1.50 -17.68
N CYS A 45 -8.71 1.54 -16.39
CA CYS A 45 -7.71 1.43 -15.33
C CYS A 45 -7.94 0.21 -14.45
N LEU A 46 -6.86 -0.36 -13.95
CA LEU A 46 -6.86 -1.42 -12.93
C LEU A 46 -6.29 -0.83 -11.63
N GLU A 47 -7.05 -0.97 -10.55
CA GLU A 47 -6.58 -0.68 -9.20
C GLU A 47 -6.49 -1.99 -8.41
N VAL A 48 -5.28 -2.36 -7.98
CA VAL A 48 -5.00 -3.59 -7.24
C VAL A 48 -4.82 -3.27 -5.76
N GLY A 49 -5.49 -4.02 -4.87
CA GLY A 49 -5.46 -3.76 -3.44
C GLY A 49 -6.20 -2.48 -3.07
N ALA A 50 -7.42 -2.34 -3.56
CA ALA A 50 -8.20 -1.09 -3.49
C ALA A 50 -8.51 -0.63 -2.05
N GLY A 51 -8.45 -1.52 -1.06
CA GLY A 51 -8.72 -1.20 0.34
C GLY A 51 -10.06 -0.52 0.54
N SER A 52 -10.07 0.76 0.95
CA SER A 52 -11.31 1.57 1.08
C SER A 52 -11.87 2.07 -0.26
N GLY A 53 -11.18 1.85 -1.37
CA GLY A 53 -11.58 2.30 -2.70
C GLY A 53 -11.29 3.79 -3.00
N SER A 54 -10.51 4.49 -2.19
CA SER A 54 -10.32 5.93 -2.35
C SER A 54 -9.61 6.29 -3.66
N VAL A 55 -8.53 5.58 -4.03
CA VAL A 55 -7.83 5.76 -5.31
C VAL A 55 -8.71 5.31 -6.48
N ALA A 56 -9.40 4.18 -6.34
CA ALA A 56 -10.30 3.67 -7.38
C ALA A 56 -11.41 4.66 -7.74
N ARG A 57 -12.05 5.30 -6.74
CA ARG A 57 -13.05 6.36 -6.95
C ARG A 57 -12.46 7.58 -7.64
N ALA A 58 -11.27 7.99 -7.23
CA ALA A 58 -10.59 9.11 -7.88
C ALA A 58 -10.25 8.82 -9.34
N LEU A 59 -9.75 7.60 -9.63
CA LEU A 59 -9.54 7.13 -11.00
C LEU A 59 -10.85 7.11 -11.80
N ALA A 60 -11.94 6.60 -11.22
CA ALA A 60 -13.26 6.58 -11.88
C ALA A 60 -13.70 7.99 -12.29
N SER A 61 -13.48 8.97 -11.42
CA SER A 61 -13.76 10.38 -11.73
C SER A 61 -12.87 10.93 -12.85
N LEU A 62 -11.61 10.49 -12.95
CA LEU A 62 -10.67 10.94 -13.98
C LEU A 62 -10.98 10.36 -15.36
N VAL A 63 -11.47 9.11 -15.41
CA VAL A 63 -11.71 8.40 -16.67
C VAL A 63 -13.12 8.56 -17.20
N ALA A 64 -14.04 9.12 -16.41
CA ALA A 64 -15.41 9.40 -16.83
C ALA A 64 -15.47 10.41 -18.01
N PRO A 65 -16.52 10.39 -18.86
CA PRO A 65 -17.67 9.49 -18.80
C PRO A 65 -17.47 8.14 -19.51
N ASP A 66 -16.46 7.99 -20.37
CA ASP A 66 -16.33 6.87 -21.30
C ASP A 66 -15.33 5.80 -20.85
N GLY A 67 -14.59 6.06 -19.77
CA GLY A 67 -13.61 5.13 -19.19
C GLY A 67 -14.22 4.23 -18.14
N HIS A 68 -13.39 3.29 -17.65
CA HIS A 68 -13.80 2.32 -16.62
C HIS A 68 -12.64 1.97 -15.69
N VAL A 69 -12.95 1.74 -14.42
CA VAL A 69 -11.99 1.24 -13.43
C VAL A 69 -12.42 -0.12 -12.92
N LEU A 70 -11.52 -1.10 -12.98
CA LEU A 70 -11.64 -2.34 -12.22
C LEU A 70 -10.82 -2.21 -10.94
N ALA A 71 -11.48 -2.19 -9.80
CA ALA A 71 -10.85 -2.24 -8.48
C ALA A 71 -10.86 -3.68 -7.96
N THR A 72 -9.74 -4.14 -7.43
CA THR A 72 -9.60 -5.51 -6.90
C THR A 72 -9.01 -5.49 -5.50
N ASP A 73 -9.48 -6.39 -4.65
CA ASP A 73 -8.91 -6.63 -3.31
C ASP A 73 -9.20 -8.07 -2.88
N LEU A 74 -8.51 -8.56 -1.86
CA LEU A 74 -8.79 -9.84 -1.20
C LEU A 74 -9.91 -9.71 -0.15
N ASP A 75 -10.17 -8.49 0.33
CA ASP A 75 -11.09 -8.19 1.42
C ASP A 75 -12.07 -7.09 1.01
N ASP A 76 -13.32 -7.46 0.79
CA ASP A 76 -14.40 -6.56 0.38
C ASP A 76 -15.01 -5.74 1.52
N ARG A 77 -14.70 -6.06 2.79
CA ARG A 77 -15.32 -5.44 3.99
C ARG A 77 -15.04 -3.94 4.12
N PHE A 78 -13.96 -3.46 3.53
CA PHE A 78 -13.52 -2.07 3.65
C PHE A 78 -13.84 -1.23 2.42
N TYR A 79 -14.16 -1.89 1.31
CA TYR A 79 -14.42 -1.22 0.05
C TYR A 79 -15.69 -0.37 0.13
N GLN A 80 -15.61 0.85 -0.36
CA GLN A 80 -16.71 1.79 -0.49
C GLN A 80 -16.62 2.45 -1.88
N GLY A 81 -17.50 2.08 -2.78
CA GLY A 81 -17.56 2.63 -4.13
C GLY A 81 -18.77 2.05 -4.84
N ASP A 82 -19.57 2.92 -5.41
CA ASP A 82 -20.77 2.60 -6.18
C ASP A 82 -20.90 3.48 -7.45
N GLU A 83 -19.79 4.07 -7.88
CA GLU A 83 -19.74 4.96 -9.04
C GLU A 83 -19.95 4.17 -10.35
N HIS A 84 -20.68 4.76 -11.31
CA HIS A 84 -21.04 4.12 -12.58
C HIS A 84 -19.86 3.58 -13.42
N HIS A 85 -18.67 4.14 -13.23
CA HIS A 85 -17.46 3.78 -13.99
C HIS A 85 -16.50 2.92 -13.18
N LEU A 86 -16.97 2.29 -12.09
CA LEU A 86 -16.17 1.56 -11.13
C LEU A 86 -16.78 0.20 -10.82
N GLU A 87 -16.06 -0.85 -11.18
CA GLU A 87 -16.38 -2.24 -10.82
C GLU A 87 -15.44 -2.69 -9.71
N PHE A 88 -15.97 -3.30 -8.65
CA PHE A 88 -15.16 -3.97 -7.64
C PHE A 88 -15.23 -5.49 -7.80
N ARG A 89 -14.10 -6.16 -7.58
CA ARG A 89 -14.01 -7.62 -7.62
C ARG A 89 -13.11 -8.15 -6.52
N VAL A 90 -13.56 -9.14 -5.76
CA VAL A 90 -12.68 -9.95 -4.90
C VAL A 90 -11.77 -10.76 -5.80
N HIS A 91 -10.44 -10.55 -5.71
CA HIS A 91 -9.48 -11.11 -6.66
C HIS A 91 -8.07 -11.17 -6.05
N ASP A 92 -7.40 -12.30 -6.21
CA ASP A 92 -6.00 -12.48 -5.84
C ASP A 92 -5.10 -12.26 -7.07
N ILE A 93 -4.45 -11.11 -7.13
CA ILE A 93 -3.61 -10.72 -8.28
C ILE A 93 -2.45 -11.70 -8.54
N ALA A 94 -1.99 -12.43 -7.52
CA ALA A 94 -0.94 -13.43 -7.67
C ALA A 94 -1.46 -14.81 -8.13
N ARG A 95 -2.78 -15.03 -8.16
CA ARG A 95 -3.36 -16.36 -8.46
C ARG A 95 -4.40 -16.33 -9.56
N ASP A 96 -5.25 -15.31 -9.55
CA ASP A 96 -6.38 -15.24 -10.46
C ASP A 96 -5.98 -14.53 -11.76
N PRO A 97 -6.42 -15.01 -12.93
CA PRO A 97 -6.09 -14.35 -14.19
C PRO A 97 -6.92 -13.09 -14.43
N LEU A 98 -6.33 -12.14 -15.13
CA LEU A 98 -7.01 -10.98 -15.70
C LEU A 98 -6.95 -11.02 -17.24
N PRO A 99 -7.91 -10.39 -17.95
CA PRO A 99 -7.83 -10.24 -19.40
C PRO A 99 -6.57 -9.50 -19.82
N ALA A 100 -5.83 -10.05 -20.80
CA ALA A 100 -4.64 -9.40 -21.33
C ALA A 100 -4.99 -8.12 -22.12
N ASP A 101 -4.05 -7.16 -22.14
CA ASP A 101 -4.12 -5.95 -22.96
C ASP A 101 -5.42 -5.13 -22.77
N ARG A 102 -5.93 -5.11 -21.55
CA ARG A 102 -7.22 -4.48 -21.23
C ARG A 102 -7.11 -3.06 -20.71
N PHE A 103 -6.07 -2.78 -19.93
CA PHE A 103 -5.97 -1.54 -19.14
C PHE A 103 -4.92 -0.59 -19.72
N ASP A 104 -5.24 0.70 -19.78
CA ASP A 104 -4.31 1.77 -20.15
C ASP A 104 -3.33 2.07 -19.01
N LEU A 105 -3.77 1.80 -17.76
CA LEU A 105 -2.99 1.97 -16.56
C LEU A 105 -3.36 0.88 -15.54
N ALA A 106 -2.35 0.24 -14.95
CA ALA A 106 -2.49 -0.64 -13.79
C ALA A 106 -1.73 -0.03 -12.60
N HIS A 107 -2.41 0.12 -11.47
CA HIS A 107 -1.86 0.73 -10.26
C HIS A 107 -2.01 -0.20 -9.06
N ALA A 108 -1.05 -0.14 -8.13
CA ALA A 108 -1.12 -0.77 -6.81
C ALA A 108 -0.39 0.08 -5.78
N ARG A 109 -0.95 0.26 -4.58
CA ARG A 109 -0.33 0.99 -3.47
C ARG A 109 -0.41 0.21 -2.16
N GLY A 110 0.76 -0.06 -1.55
CA GLY A 110 0.87 -0.81 -0.30
C GLY A 110 0.41 -2.27 -0.45
N VAL A 111 0.74 -2.90 -1.56
CA VAL A 111 0.23 -4.22 -1.94
C VAL A 111 1.34 -5.23 -2.14
N LEU A 112 2.31 -4.93 -3.01
CA LEU A 112 3.33 -5.91 -3.38
C LEU A 112 4.25 -6.26 -2.21
N GLU A 113 4.43 -5.34 -1.27
CA GLU A 113 5.17 -5.61 -0.02
C GLU A 113 4.59 -6.79 0.78
N HIS A 114 3.27 -7.06 0.63
CA HIS A 114 2.56 -8.14 1.33
C HIS A 114 2.46 -9.45 0.55
N ILE A 115 2.91 -9.49 -0.70
CA ILE A 115 2.75 -10.65 -1.59
C ILE A 115 4.05 -11.45 -1.66
N GLY A 116 3.99 -12.74 -1.32
CA GLY A 116 5.16 -13.64 -1.43
C GLY A 116 5.58 -13.91 -2.88
N ASP A 117 4.61 -14.16 -3.77
CA ASP A 117 4.83 -14.36 -5.21
C ASP A 117 4.63 -13.06 -5.98
N ARG A 118 5.51 -12.09 -5.71
CA ARG A 118 5.47 -10.74 -6.31
C ARG A 118 5.68 -10.75 -7.81
N ASP A 119 6.56 -11.63 -8.28
CA ASP A 119 6.86 -11.72 -9.70
C ASP A 119 5.63 -12.12 -10.49
N ARG A 120 4.84 -13.05 -9.96
CA ARG A 120 3.58 -13.46 -10.58
C ARG A 120 2.52 -12.35 -10.52
N ALA A 121 2.38 -11.68 -9.39
CA ALA A 121 1.46 -10.54 -9.26
C ALA A 121 1.80 -9.45 -10.27
N LEU A 122 3.08 -9.08 -10.37
CA LEU A 122 3.55 -8.07 -11.32
C LEU A 122 3.37 -8.54 -12.78
N ALA A 123 3.68 -9.80 -13.09
CA ALA A 123 3.45 -10.37 -14.42
C ALA A 123 1.96 -10.33 -14.82
N THR A 124 1.04 -10.57 -13.88
CA THR A 124 -0.40 -10.45 -14.11
C THR A 124 -0.78 -8.99 -14.44
N MET A 125 -0.28 -8.02 -13.67
CA MET A 125 -0.51 -6.59 -13.94
C MET A 125 0.05 -6.17 -15.29
N VAL A 126 1.28 -6.56 -15.63
CA VAL A 126 1.91 -6.28 -16.93
C VAL A 126 1.14 -6.92 -18.08
N SER A 127 0.72 -8.19 -17.94
CA SER A 127 -0.09 -8.87 -18.94
C SER A 127 -1.42 -8.16 -19.20
N ALA A 128 -2.10 -7.72 -18.15
CA ALA A 128 -3.38 -7.04 -18.22
C ALA A 128 -3.29 -5.61 -18.79
N THR A 129 -2.11 -4.99 -18.72
CA THR A 129 -1.85 -3.65 -19.28
C THR A 129 -1.69 -3.72 -20.79
N LYS A 130 -2.24 -2.75 -21.52
CA LYS A 130 -2.10 -2.61 -22.98
C LYS A 130 -0.64 -2.31 -23.38
N PRO A 131 -0.19 -2.71 -24.59
CA PRO A 131 1.06 -2.21 -25.14
C PRO A 131 1.14 -0.67 -25.12
N GLY A 132 2.20 -0.11 -24.54
CA GLY A 132 2.38 1.32 -24.31
C GLY A 132 1.69 1.88 -23.07
N GLY A 133 0.87 1.08 -22.37
CA GLY A 133 0.22 1.45 -21.12
C GLY A 133 1.18 1.46 -19.92
N PHE A 134 0.75 2.03 -18.82
CA PHE A 134 1.55 2.18 -17.61
C PHE A 134 1.26 1.11 -16.56
N VAL A 135 2.31 0.65 -15.89
CA VAL A 135 2.24 -0.04 -14.58
C VAL A 135 2.89 0.87 -13.55
N VAL A 136 2.17 1.18 -12.48
CA VAL A 136 2.58 2.09 -11.41
C VAL A 136 2.45 1.38 -10.07
N ILE A 137 3.53 1.28 -9.32
CA ILE A 137 3.57 0.62 -8.01
C ILE A 137 4.04 1.61 -6.96
N GLU A 138 3.33 1.67 -5.85
CA GLU A 138 3.66 2.49 -4.69
C GLU A 138 3.78 1.61 -3.45
N ASP A 139 5.00 1.39 -2.96
CA ASP A 139 5.25 0.65 -1.72
C ASP A 139 6.31 1.36 -0.85
N PRO A 140 6.24 1.20 0.48
CA PRO A 140 7.18 1.85 1.38
C PRO A 140 8.56 1.19 1.36
N ASP A 141 9.55 1.97 1.80
CA ASP A 141 10.87 1.50 2.23
C ASP A 141 11.19 2.05 3.62
N TRP A 142 11.39 1.16 4.57
CA TRP A 142 11.56 1.53 5.97
C TRP A 142 12.99 1.89 6.36
N VAL A 143 13.96 1.79 5.45
CA VAL A 143 15.38 2.07 5.75
C VAL A 143 15.56 3.47 6.33
N VAL A 144 14.89 4.49 5.78
CA VAL A 144 14.95 5.87 6.29
C VAL A 144 14.37 5.96 7.70
N PHE A 145 13.26 5.28 7.97
CA PHE A 145 12.63 5.26 9.27
C PHE A 145 13.49 4.51 10.31
N ASP A 146 14.00 3.34 9.95
CA ASP A 146 14.81 2.49 10.81
C ASP A 146 16.16 3.14 11.22
N ALA A 147 16.68 4.06 10.40
CA ALA A 147 17.94 4.76 10.66
C ALA A 147 17.83 5.92 11.66
N GLN A 148 16.64 6.28 12.10
CA GLN A 148 16.43 7.41 13.00
C GLN A 148 16.69 7.03 14.47
N VAL A 149 16.96 8.06 15.28
CA VAL A 149 16.91 7.93 16.74
C VAL A 149 15.44 8.04 17.16
N LEU A 150 14.88 6.91 17.57
CA LEU A 150 13.50 6.82 18.05
C LEU A 150 13.43 7.03 19.57
N PRO A 151 12.30 7.50 20.14
CA PRO A 151 12.05 7.47 21.58
C PRO A 151 12.25 6.05 22.13
N ASP A 152 12.65 5.93 23.38
CA ASP A 152 13.20 4.68 23.93
C ASP A 152 12.22 3.50 23.85
N ALA A 153 11.04 3.63 24.41
CA ALA A 153 10.03 2.57 24.42
C ALA A 153 9.43 2.35 23.02
N PHE A 154 9.16 3.42 22.28
CA PHE A 154 8.69 3.32 20.91
C PHE A 154 9.72 2.65 20.01
N GLY A 155 11.00 3.01 20.12
CA GLY A 155 12.09 2.40 19.36
C GLY A 155 12.27 0.91 19.69
N ALA A 156 12.15 0.52 20.97
CA ALA A 156 12.18 -0.88 21.38
C ALA A 156 10.99 -1.66 20.81
N LEU A 157 9.79 -1.09 20.88
CA LEU A 157 8.57 -1.67 20.29
C LEU A 157 8.70 -1.81 18.77
N HIS A 158 9.12 -0.74 18.10
CA HIS A 158 9.32 -0.74 16.63
C HIS A 158 10.29 -1.84 16.20
N ARG A 159 11.49 -1.92 16.82
CA ARG A 159 12.48 -2.98 16.49
C ARG A 159 11.91 -4.38 16.69
N LYS A 160 11.14 -4.59 17.77
CA LYS A 160 10.49 -5.88 18.04
C LYS A 160 9.48 -6.24 16.94
N MET A 161 8.63 -5.30 16.55
CA MET A 161 7.65 -5.50 15.48
C MET A 161 8.34 -5.72 14.14
N ARG A 162 9.38 -4.96 13.83
CA ARG A 162 10.18 -5.16 12.60
C ARG A 162 10.77 -6.56 12.52
N SER A 163 11.37 -7.05 13.60
CA SER A 163 11.92 -8.42 13.65
C SER A 163 10.84 -9.46 13.34
N LEU A 164 9.66 -9.34 13.95
CA LEU A 164 8.55 -10.26 13.71
C LEU A 164 8.06 -10.23 12.25
N TYR A 165 7.97 -9.06 11.64
CA TYR A 165 7.55 -8.93 10.24
C TYR A 165 8.61 -9.45 9.26
N MET A 166 9.89 -9.26 9.53
CA MET A 166 10.99 -9.79 8.69
C MET A 166 11.06 -11.31 8.68
N ASP A 167 10.54 -11.98 9.72
CA ASP A 167 10.48 -13.45 9.80
C ASP A 167 9.35 -14.05 8.93
N THR A 168 8.52 -13.20 8.30
CA THR A 168 7.46 -13.67 7.40
C THR A 168 7.95 -13.73 5.96
N SER A 169 7.71 -14.84 5.26
CA SER A 169 8.17 -15.04 3.87
C SER A 169 7.42 -14.18 2.84
N SER A 170 6.31 -13.55 3.22
CA SER A 170 5.44 -12.80 2.32
C SER A 170 5.60 -11.29 2.42
N TYR A 171 6.09 -10.76 3.55
CA TYR A 171 6.21 -9.31 3.76
C TYR A 171 7.63 -8.81 3.51
N ASP A 172 7.78 -7.80 2.67
CA ASP A 172 9.05 -7.12 2.41
C ASP A 172 8.93 -5.62 2.71
N PRO A 173 9.28 -5.20 3.93
CA PRO A 173 9.13 -3.80 4.34
C PRO A 173 10.11 -2.83 3.63
N ASN A 174 11.07 -3.35 2.89
CA ASN A 174 12.03 -2.56 2.11
C ASN A 174 11.86 -2.83 0.60
N LEU A 175 10.61 -3.02 0.18
CA LEU A 175 10.29 -3.26 -1.22
C LEU A 175 10.46 -2.00 -2.06
N GLY A 176 10.15 -0.83 -1.49
CA GLY A 176 10.18 0.44 -2.22
C GLY A 176 11.45 0.67 -3.02
N ALA A 177 12.63 0.50 -2.39
CA ALA A 177 13.91 0.67 -3.06
C ALA A 177 14.18 -0.35 -4.18
N LYS A 178 13.47 -1.47 -4.22
CA LYS A 178 13.62 -2.55 -5.20
C LYS A 178 12.70 -2.39 -6.40
N LEU A 179 11.66 -1.55 -6.30
CA LEU A 179 10.60 -1.43 -7.31
C LEU A 179 11.13 -1.14 -8.73
N PRO A 180 12.06 -0.18 -8.96
CA PRO A 180 12.55 0.07 -10.31
C PRO A 180 13.22 -1.16 -10.95
N ALA A 181 13.99 -1.91 -10.17
CA ALA A 181 14.65 -3.13 -10.65
C ALA A 181 13.63 -4.25 -10.94
N LEU A 182 12.59 -4.38 -10.12
CA LEU A 182 11.50 -5.34 -10.33
C LEU A 182 10.71 -5.02 -11.60
N LEU A 183 10.41 -3.75 -11.86
CA LEU A 183 9.70 -3.32 -13.07
C LEU A 183 10.52 -3.60 -14.32
N LEU A 184 11.84 -3.33 -14.29
CA LEU A 184 12.75 -3.68 -15.38
C LEU A 184 12.80 -5.20 -15.60
N ALA A 185 12.91 -6.00 -14.54
CA ALA A 185 12.92 -7.46 -14.62
C ALA A 185 11.60 -8.04 -15.16
N ALA A 186 10.47 -7.35 -14.92
CA ALA A 186 9.17 -7.68 -15.48
C ALA A 186 9.01 -7.30 -16.97
N GLY A 187 10.05 -6.76 -17.61
CA GLY A 187 10.08 -6.43 -19.03
C GLY A 187 9.47 -5.06 -19.38
N LEU A 188 9.25 -4.19 -18.41
CA LEU A 188 8.81 -2.83 -18.66
C LEU A 188 9.95 -1.96 -19.18
N VAL A 189 9.62 -0.97 -19.98
CA VAL A 189 10.55 0.05 -20.51
C VAL A 189 10.20 1.43 -19.94
N ASP A 190 11.04 2.42 -20.16
CA ASP A 190 10.89 3.78 -19.63
C ASP A 190 10.66 3.76 -18.10
N VAL A 191 11.35 2.83 -17.42
CA VAL A 191 11.22 2.66 -15.97
C VAL A 191 11.90 3.82 -15.26
N ASP A 192 11.16 4.45 -14.34
CA ASP A 192 11.66 5.51 -13.48
C ASP A 192 10.95 5.46 -12.13
N GLY A 193 11.31 6.31 -11.19
CA GLY A 193 10.69 6.37 -9.87
C GLY A 193 10.98 7.65 -9.11
N GLU A 194 10.14 7.93 -8.14
CA GLU A 194 10.32 9.04 -7.21
C GLU A 194 9.95 8.61 -5.80
N GLY A 195 10.59 9.21 -4.81
CA GLY A 195 10.33 8.92 -3.40
C GLY A 195 9.92 10.15 -2.62
N THR A 196 9.05 9.98 -1.65
CA THR A 196 8.59 11.03 -0.76
C THR A 196 8.83 10.63 0.69
N VAL A 197 9.41 11.55 1.45
CA VAL A 197 9.56 11.47 2.91
C VAL A 197 8.99 12.74 3.50
N PHE A 198 8.21 12.63 4.57
CA PHE A 198 7.65 13.76 5.30
C PHE A 198 7.84 13.58 6.81
N THR A 199 7.69 14.66 7.58
CA THR A 199 7.73 14.58 9.04
C THR A 199 6.39 14.10 9.58
N MET A 200 6.41 13.01 10.32
CA MET A 200 5.28 12.54 11.12
C MET A 200 5.31 13.22 12.48
N HIS A 201 4.16 13.70 12.92
CA HIS A 201 3.99 14.38 14.19
C HIS A 201 3.12 13.53 15.09
N GLY A 202 3.53 13.31 16.34
CA GLY A 202 2.70 12.71 17.37
C GLY A 202 1.35 13.43 17.48
N SER A 203 0.31 12.72 17.86
CA SER A 203 -1.08 13.24 17.95
C SER A 203 -1.70 13.75 16.62
N THR A 204 -1.08 13.46 15.47
CA THR A 204 -1.64 13.81 14.16
C THR A 204 -1.89 12.59 13.28
N ALA A 205 -2.67 12.76 12.22
CA ALA A 205 -2.96 11.71 11.25
C ALA A 205 -1.70 11.02 10.69
N SER A 206 -0.61 11.76 10.54
CA SER A 206 0.65 11.24 9.99
C SER A 206 1.31 10.19 10.87
N MET A 207 1.21 10.31 12.20
CA MET A 207 1.69 9.28 13.13
C MET A 207 0.61 8.24 13.41
N GLU A 208 -0.65 8.65 13.50
CA GLU A 208 -1.77 7.77 13.83
C GLU A 208 -1.95 6.64 12.81
N TRP A 209 -1.71 6.89 11.54
CA TRP A 209 -1.67 5.84 10.51
C TRP A 209 -0.74 4.68 10.89
N TYR A 210 0.47 4.99 11.37
CA TYR A 210 1.45 3.97 11.78
C TYR A 210 1.04 3.28 13.08
N VAL A 211 0.62 4.07 14.06
CA VAL A 211 0.19 3.57 15.38
C VAL A 211 -0.99 2.62 15.26
N LEU A 212 -1.99 2.92 14.42
CA LEU A 212 -3.12 2.02 14.15
C LEU A 212 -2.66 0.69 13.53
N GLY A 213 -1.62 0.72 12.70
CA GLY A 213 -0.98 -0.50 12.19
C GLY A 213 -0.39 -1.39 13.28
N LEU A 214 0.26 -0.78 14.27
CA LEU A 214 0.77 -1.49 15.46
C LEU A 214 -0.38 -2.01 16.32
N GLU A 215 -1.35 -1.17 16.67
CA GLU A 215 -2.49 -1.52 17.53
C GLU A 215 -3.30 -2.70 16.98
N ARG A 216 -3.39 -2.82 15.65
CA ARG A 216 -4.06 -3.97 15.02
C ARG A 216 -3.43 -5.31 15.39
N SER A 217 -2.12 -5.36 15.54
CA SER A 217 -1.36 -6.61 15.75
C SER A 217 -1.01 -6.85 17.22
N LEU A 218 -0.85 -5.80 18.02
CA LEU A 218 -0.37 -5.88 19.39
C LEU A 218 -1.22 -6.75 20.32
N PRO A 219 -2.58 -6.75 20.29
CA PRO A 219 -3.37 -7.55 21.24
C PRO A 219 -3.06 -9.04 21.17
N GLN A 220 -2.88 -9.58 19.96
CA GLN A 220 -2.54 -10.98 19.75
C GLN A 220 -1.11 -11.28 20.18
N LEU A 221 -0.16 -10.39 19.90
CA LEU A 221 1.25 -10.54 20.26
C LEU A 221 1.49 -10.45 21.76
N VAL A 222 0.77 -9.57 22.44
CA VAL A 222 0.79 -9.46 23.91
C VAL A 222 0.18 -10.71 24.55
N LYS A 223 -0.98 -11.17 24.07
CA LYS A 223 -1.63 -12.40 24.55
C LYS A 223 -0.73 -13.63 24.38
N ALA A 224 0.06 -13.67 23.31
CA ALA A 224 1.02 -14.74 23.04
C ALA A 224 2.33 -14.61 23.85
N GLY A 225 2.51 -13.54 24.63
CA GLY A 225 3.76 -13.27 25.39
C GLY A 225 4.95 -12.88 24.50
N ILE A 226 4.70 -12.54 23.23
CA ILE A 226 5.73 -12.15 22.26
C ILE A 226 6.15 -10.70 22.47
N VAL A 227 5.19 -9.82 22.79
CA VAL A 227 5.42 -8.41 23.12
C VAL A 227 4.94 -8.18 24.56
N ASP A 228 5.76 -7.49 25.34
CA ASP A 228 5.41 -7.09 26.71
C ASP A 228 4.32 -5.99 26.69
N ALA A 229 3.33 -6.10 27.58
CA ALA A 229 2.19 -5.18 27.60
C ALA A 229 2.58 -3.75 28.00
N ASP A 230 3.51 -3.62 28.96
CA ASP A 230 3.98 -2.30 29.42
C ASP A 230 4.83 -1.64 28.34
N LEU A 231 5.67 -2.41 27.64
CA LEU A 231 6.42 -1.92 26.48
C LEU A 231 5.47 -1.45 25.35
N ALA A 232 4.43 -2.22 25.07
CA ALA A 232 3.44 -1.84 24.05
C ALA A 232 2.75 -0.51 24.41
N ALA A 233 2.28 -0.39 25.67
CA ALA A 233 1.60 0.82 26.16
C ALA A 233 2.54 2.04 26.16
N ALA A 234 3.75 1.90 26.66
CA ALA A 234 4.74 2.98 26.72
C ALA A 234 5.15 3.43 25.31
N GLY A 235 5.43 2.49 24.41
CA GLY A 235 5.83 2.80 23.04
C GLY A 235 4.73 3.53 22.25
N LEU A 236 3.46 3.10 22.39
CA LEU A 236 2.34 3.80 21.76
C LEU A 236 2.14 5.21 22.35
N ALA A 237 2.34 5.39 23.66
CA ALA A 237 2.24 6.69 24.30
C ALA A 237 3.33 7.66 23.80
N GLU A 238 4.59 7.20 23.71
CA GLU A 238 5.70 7.99 23.16
C GLU A 238 5.48 8.37 21.70
N ALA A 239 4.98 7.45 20.86
CA ALA A 239 4.65 7.74 19.47
C ALA A 239 3.57 8.83 19.34
N ARG A 240 2.60 8.85 20.27
CA ARG A 240 1.51 9.85 20.30
C ARG A 240 1.88 11.14 21.03
N ASP A 241 3.06 11.24 21.62
CA ASP A 241 3.51 12.47 22.28
C ASP A 241 3.47 13.64 21.26
N PRO A 242 2.81 14.77 21.58
CA PRO A 242 2.77 15.94 20.69
C PRO A 242 4.14 16.47 20.28
N GLU A 243 5.19 16.24 21.04
CA GLU A 243 6.56 16.62 20.74
C GLU A 243 7.32 15.58 19.89
N CYS A 244 6.77 14.39 19.68
CA CYS A 244 7.37 13.37 18.83
C CYS A 244 7.41 13.83 17.38
N ARG A 245 8.59 13.83 16.77
CA ARG A 245 8.85 14.21 15.38
C ARG A 245 9.76 13.17 14.75
N LEU A 246 9.25 12.47 13.74
CA LEU A 246 9.99 11.42 13.02
C LEU A 246 9.80 11.60 11.51
N LEU A 247 10.78 11.21 10.73
CA LEU A 247 10.60 11.08 9.30
C LEU A 247 9.75 9.85 9.00
N SER A 248 8.88 9.94 8.01
CA SER A 248 8.13 8.78 7.53
C SER A 248 9.05 7.74 6.90
N PRO A 249 8.61 6.49 6.72
CA PRO A 249 9.22 5.62 5.72
C PRO A 249 9.26 6.34 4.37
N LEU A 250 10.24 6.00 3.55
CA LEU A 250 10.27 6.45 2.16
C LEU A 250 9.07 5.83 1.42
N GLN A 251 8.15 6.68 0.95
CA GLN A 251 7.07 6.24 0.07
C GLN A 251 7.59 6.28 -1.36
N MET A 252 7.92 5.10 -1.88
CA MET A 252 8.47 4.98 -3.23
C MET A 252 7.33 4.74 -4.23
N THR A 253 7.31 5.53 -5.28
CA THR A 253 6.50 5.29 -6.48
C THR A 253 7.44 4.94 -7.62
N ALA A 254 7.27 3.77 -8.22
CA ALA A 254 7.97 3.40 -9.44
C ALA A 254 6.96 3.08 -10.55
N TRP A 255 7.34 3.39 -11.78
CA TRP A 255 6.49 3.15 -12.95
C TRP A 255 7.30 2.68 -14.15
N GLY A 256 6.62 2.07 -15.09
CA GLY A 256 7.17 1.70 -16.38
C GLY A 256 6.06 1.52 -17.42
N ARG A 257 6.44 1.44 -18.68
CA ARG A 257 5.53 1.18 -19.79
C ARG A 257 5.67 -0.26 -20.29
N LYS A 258 4.55 -0.89 -20.59
CA LYS A 258 4.58 -2.13 -21.35
C LYS A 258 5.09 -1.84 -22.77
N PRO A 259 6.07 -2.59 -23.31
CA PRO A 259 6.52 -2.43 -24.69
C PRO A 259 5.37 -2.47 -25.69
N ARG A 260 5.51 -1.73 -26.81
CA ARG A 260 4.55 -1.74 -27.93
C ARG A 260 4.68 -2.96 -28.79
#